data_ea6144754bb91b994e0a5556148afec1
#
_entry.id   ea6144754bb91b994e0a5556148afec1
#
_cell.length_a   1.000
_cell.length_b   1.000
_cell.length_c   1.000
_cell.angle_alpha   90.00
_cell.angle_beta   90.00
_cell.angle_gamma   90.00
#
_symmetry.space_group_name_H-M   'P 1'
#
loop_
_entity.id
_entity.type
_entity.pdbx_description
1 polymer ?
#
loop_
_entity_poly.entity_id
_entity_poly.type
_entity_poly.pdbx_seq_one_letter_code
_entity_poly.pdbx_strand_id
1 'polypeptide(L)'
;LTDATGKSPVAYRVLGKSTETQSVGAAQDYVLLDSDSILYRSYFDESSGGWNGSYLERLLNSKYVDSRNAEQGAMFSKVEANLLMPTTLKENTYTIRTYLEGESGTESVKDEAAEDYIFILSAKEIRNLYADKQSTNKNVSGDYWWLRSSRANSMKVVWLDSVGNFQIDAECMDGNIGVCPAFNMNTSGALFSTAVGFDKKKAITASSAQIKESAVNDWTLTLKDTNKTIQLTSGKEAVLAADGTVTIPYTYSDSRNSQNPVNQVSVLITDKAYTDKDAKVLYYGALSGNTTQSIGTGTFTLPQTLTGTWGTDYQVYLLAECVTDGNYSDYASLPYCLTSVSKETGVRETVKQPVAKVSDDKTSLIISSGTEGADIYYTLDGSIPDQKNGTKYTGPISFPTGTSTITAIAAKDGMDNSMVIQL
;
A
#
# COMPACT_ATOMS: atom_id res chain seq x y z
N LEU A 1 -2.83 -8.28 -11.30
CA LEU A 1 -3.86 -9.29 -11.55
C LEU A 1 -4.70 -8.88 -12.76
N THR A 2 -4.91 -9.77 -13.70
CA THR A 2 -5.64 -9.47 -14.94
C THR A 2 -6.73 -10.52 -15.18
N ASP A 3 -7.69 -10.18 -16.02
CA ASP A 3 -8.70 -11.12 -16.49
C ASP A 3 -8.09 -12.27 -17.33
N ALA A 4 -8.91 -13.20 -17.77
CA ALA A 4 -8.48 -14.35 -18.58
C ALA A 4 -7.79 -13.96 -19.91
N THR A 5 -7.94 -12.70 -20.36
CA THR A 5 -7.27 -12.18 -21.55
C THR A 5 -5.88 -11.59 -21.24
N GLY A 6 -5.54 -11.41 -19.98
CA GLY A 6 -4.32 -10.76 -19.53
C GLY A 6 -4.28 -9.25 -19.79
N LYS A 7 -5.42 -8.61 -20.05
CA LYS A 7 -5.50 -7.22 -20.51
C LYS A 7 -6.18 -6.27 -19.54
N SER A 8 -7.04 -6.76 -18.66
CA SER A 8 -7.80 -5.93 -17.74
C SER A 8 -7.48 -6.30 -16.29
N PRO A 9 -7.28 -5.32 -15.39
CA PRO A 9 -7.06 -5.60 -13.97
C PRO A 9 -8.32 -6.21 -13.36
N VAL A 10 -8.14 -7.15 -12.44
CA VAL A 10 -9.21 -7.77 -11.66
C VAL A 10 -9.10 -7.35 -10.22
N ALA A 11 -10.22 -6.86 -9.66
CA ALA A 11 -10.34 -6.63 -8.25
C ALA A 11 -10.55 -7.95 -7.49
N TYR A 12 -9.96 -8.06 -6.30
CA TYR A 12 -10.13 -9.19 -5.40
C TYR A 12 -10.61 -8.70 -4.03
N ARG A 13 -11.56 -9.40 -3.48
CA ARG A 13 -12.06 -9.17 -2.11
C ARG A 13 -11.12 -9.83 -1.12
N VAL A 14 -10.78 -9.10 -0.07
CA VAL A 14 -9.99 -9.62 1.05
C VAL A 14 -10.97 -10.27 2.03
N LEU A 15 -10.92 -11.59 2.14
CA LEU A 15 -11.79 -12.37 3.00
C LEU A 15 -11.13 -12.75 4.35
N GLY A 16 -9.88 -12.35 4.57
CA GLY A 16 -9.15 -12.68 5.78
C GLY A 16 -8.52 -14.07 5.74
N LYS A 17 -8.81 -14.93 6.72
CA LYS A 17 -8.32 -16.32 6.77
C LYS A 17 -9.51 -17.27 6.84
N SER A 18 -9.46 -18.35 6.07
CA SER A 18 -10.44 -19.42 6.11
C SER A 18 -9.98 -20.57 7.01
N THR A 19 -10.90 -21.22 7.69
CA THR A 19 -10.65 -22.48 8.41
C THR A 19 -10.71 -23.69 7.48
N GLU A 20 -11.30 -23.53 6.29
CA GLU A 20 -11.50 -24.60 5.30
C GLU A 20 -10.37 -24.65 4.25
N THR A 21 -9.69 -23.53 4.07
CA THR A 21 -8.53 -23.40 3.21
C THR A 21 -7.34 -22.94 4.03
N GLN A 22 -6.32 -23.75 4.14
CA GLN A 22 -5.16 -23.48 4.96
C GLN A 22 -3.91 -23.44 4.09
N SER A 23 -3.20 -22.30 4.11
CA SER A 23 -1.90 -22.22 3.43
C SER A 23 -0.94 -23.27 3.98
N VAL A 24 -0.24 -23.94 3.07
CA VAL A 24 0.79 -24.93 3.41
C VAL A 24 2.11 -24.19 3.68
N GLY A 25 2.68 -24.44 4.84
CA GLY A 25 3.95 -23.84 5.26
C GLY A 25 3.81 -22.88 6.43
N ALA A 26 4.95 -22.42 6.93
CA ALA A 26 5.06 -21.65 8.18
C ALA A 26 4.61 -20.18 8.06
N ALA A 27 4.17 -19.72 6.90
CA ALA A 27 3.78 -18.33 6.71
C ALA A 27 2.49 -18.02 7.47
N GLN A 28 2.62 -17.25 8.53
CA GLN A 28 1.47 -16.74 9.28
C GLN A 28 0.83 -15.52 8.60
N ASP A 29 1.53 -14.91 7.66
CA ASP A 29 1.17 -13.64 7.03
C ASP A 29 0.59 -13.89 5.63
N TYR A 30 -0.64 -14.39 5.59
CA TYR A 30 -1.39 -14.55 4.34
C TYR A 30 -2.84 -14.13 4.51
N VAL A 31 -3.48 -13.80 3.39
CA VAL A 31 -4.91 -13.52 3.29
C VAL A 31 -5.53 -14.31 2.17
N LEU A 32 -6.76 -14.75 2.38
CA LEU A 32 -7.60 -15.34 1.34
C LEU A 32 -8.21 -14.21 0.50
N LEU A 33 -8.03 -14.31 -0.79
CA LEU A 33 -8.57 -13.41 -1.80
C LEU A 33 -9.56 -14.16 -2.69
N ASP A 34 -10.66 -13.52 -3.03
CA ASP A 34 -11.69 -14.01 -3.96
C ASP A 34 -11.97 -12.97 -5.02
N SER A 35 -12.01 -13.36 -6.30
CA SER A 35 -12.24 -12.40 -7.39
C SER A 35 -13.57 -11.67 -7.20
N ASP A 36 -13.58 -10.34 -7.39
CA ASP A 36 -14.78 -9.53 -7.27
C ASP A 36 -15.72 -9.65 -8.48
N SER A 37 -15.28 -10.32 -9.52
CA SER A 37 -16.04 -10.54 -10.75
C SER A 37 -15.84 -11.95 -11.28
N ILE A 38 -16.81 -12.39 -12.10
CA ILE A 38 -16.69 -13.60 -12.92
C ILE A 38 -15.66 -13.32 -14.02
N LEU A 39 -14.59 -14.12 -14.07
CA LEU A 39 -13.51 -13.91 -15.02
C LEU A 39 -13.79 -14.54 -16.38
N TYR A 40 -14.44 -15.69 -16.39
CA TYR A 40 -14.88 -16.41 -17.58
C TYR A 40 -15.98 -17.40 -17.21
N ARG A 41 -16.54 -18.10 -18.22
CA ARG A 41 -17.50 -19.19 -18.04
C ARG A 41 -16.87 -20.50 -18.48
N SER A 42 -17.15 -21.56 -17.74
CA SER A 42 -16.60 -22.89 -18.03
C SER A 42 -17.48 -23.97 -17.41
N TYR A 43 -17.43 -25.17 -17.99
CA TYR A 43 -17.88 -26.35 -17.29
C TYR A 43 -16.94 -26.69 -16.13
N PHE A 44 -17.46 -27.36 -15.13
CA PHE A 44 -16.73 -27.76 -13.95
C PHE A 44 -15.85 -28.98 -14.22
N ASP A 45 -16.44 -30.03 -14.79
CA ASP A 45 -15.77 -31.26 -15.20
C ASP A 45 -16.58 -31.99 -16.27
N GLU A 46 -15.97 -32.98 -16.90
CA GLU A 46 -16.60 -33.78 -17.96
C GLU A 46 -17.46 -34.94 -17.43
N SER A 47 -17.21 -35.43 -16.22
CA SER A 47 -17.77 -36.67 -15.72
C SER A 47 -18.10 -36.73 -14.22
N SER A 48 -17.64 -35.79 -13.43
CA SER A 48 -17.88 -35.82 -11.98
C SER A 48 -18.09 -34.43 -11.40
N GLY A 49 -18.82 -34.34 -10.29
CA GLY A 49 -18.99 -33.07 -9.55
C GLY A 49 -17.89 -32.81 -8.52
N GLY A 50 -16.91 -33.70 -8.38
CA GLY A 50 -15.83 -33.54 -7.43
C GLY A 50 -14.81 -32.50 -7.87
N TRP A 51 -14.24 -31.76 -6.89
CA TRP A 51 -13.24 -30.75 -7.18
C TRP A 51 -11.88 -31.36 -7.56
N ASN A 52 -11.39 -32.28 -6.75
CA ASN A 52 -10.06 -32.87 -6.91
C ASN A 52 -9.95 -33.68 -8.23
N GLY A 53 -9.06 -33.26 -9.09
CA GLY A 53 -8.87 -33.82 -10.42
C GLY A 53 -9.87 -33.32 -11.47
N SER A 54 -10.76 -32.37 -11.15
CA SER A 54 -11.69 -31.78 -12.11
C SER A 54 -10.99 -31.03 -13.23
N TYR A 55 -11.69 -30.80 -14.33
CA TYR A 55 -11.20 -29.96 -15.42
C TYR A 55 -10.93 -28.54 -14.94
N LEU A 56 -11.84 -27.97 -14.12
CA LEU A 56 -11.73 -26.60 -13.66
C LEU A 56 -10.55 -26.40 -12.70
N GLU A 57 -10.31 -27.36 -11.79
CA GLU A 57 -9.12 -27.35 -10.93
C GLU A 57 -7.83 -27.32 -11.77
N ARG A 58 -7.71 -28.26 -12.73
CA ARG A 58 -6.55 -28.35 -13.62
C ARG A 58 -6.36 -27.08 -14.45
N LEU A 59 -7.46 -26.50 -14.96
CA LEU A 59 -7.42 -25.25 -15.73
C LEU A 59 -6.88 -24.10 -14.87
N LEU A 60 -7.40 -23.91 -13.66
CA LEU A 60 -6.97 -22.81 -12.78
C LEU A 60 -5.50 -22.97 -12.37
N ASN A 61 -5.08 -24.17 -12.01
CA ASN A 61 -3.69 -24.41 -11.60
C ASN A 61 -2.71 -24.41 -12.79
N SER A 62 -3.15 -24.71 -14.02
CA SER A 62 -2.35 -24.46 -15.22
C SER A 62 -2.08 -22.95 -15.39
N LYS A 63 -3.06 -22.08 -15.11
CA LYS A 63 -2.88 -20.63 -15.15
C LYS A 63 -1.87 -20.12 -14.12
N TYR A 64 -1.76 -20.77 -12.97
CA TYR A 64 -0.69 -20.52 -12.02
C TYR A 64 0.68 -20.91 -12.61
N VAL A 65 0.79 -22.08 -13.24
CA VAL A 65 2.04 -22.53 -13.87
C VAL A 65 2.44 -21.60 -15.01
N ASP A 66 1.50 -21.23 -15.89
CA ASP A 66 1.70 -20.24 -16.96
C ASP A 66 2.25 -18.92 -16.39
N SER A 67 1.68 -18.45 -15.30
CA SER A 67 2.10 -17.21 -14.62
C SER A 67 3.51 -17.31 -14.05
N ARG A 68 3.87 -18.47 -13.50
CA ARG A 68 5.24 -18.75 -13.01
C ARG A 68 6.27 -18.73 -14.12
N ASN A 69 5.88 -19.16 -15.31
CA ASN A 69 6.73 -19.21 -16.49
C ASN A 69 6.69 -17.93 -17.32
N ALA A 70 5.84 -16.97 -16.97
CA ALA A 70 5.58 -15.73 -17.70
C ALA A 70 5.09 -15.98 -19.14
N GLU A 71 4.23 -16.97 -19.32
CA GLU A 71 3.67 -17.35 -20.60
C GLU A 71 2.54 -16.41 -21.06
N GLN A 72 2.25 -16.43 -22.33
CA GLN A 72 1.18 -15.61 -22.90
C GLN A 72 -0.19 -16.04 -22.34
N GLY A 73 -1.00 -15.08 -21.90
CA GLY A 73 -2.32 -15.34 -21.32
C GLY A 73 -2.29 -15.73 -19.84
N ALA A 74 -1.15 -15.55 -19.18
CA ALA A 74 -1.04 -15.72 -17.73
C ALA A 74 -1.96 -14.77 -16.98
N MET A 75 -2.59 -15.24 -15.90
CA MET A 75 -3.48 -14.42 -15.04
C MET A 75 -2.69 -13.48 -14.13
N PHE A 76 -1.47 -13.85 -13.80
CA PHE A 76 -0.62 -13.12 -12.86
C PHE A 76 0.72 -12.80 -13.52
N SER A 77 1.34 -11.70 -13.13
CA SER A 77 2.76 -11.52 -13.37
C SER A 77 3.56 -12.57 -12.59
N LYS A 78 4.81 -12.80 -12.97
CA LYS A 78 5.67 -13.72 -12.23
C LYS A 78 5.90 -13.27 -10.78
N VAL A 79 5.93 -11.97 -10.52
CA VAL A 79 6.05 -11.41 -9.15
C VAL A 79 4.80 -11.76 -8.36
N GLU A 80 3.62 -11.52 -8.90
CA GLU A 80 2.35 -11.86 -8.24
C GLU A 80 2.21 -13.36 -8.01
N ALA A 81 2.51 -14.18 -9.01
CA ALA A 81 2.45 -15.64 -8.89
C ALA A 81 3.38 -16.20 -7.80
N ASN A 82 4.50 -15.53 -7.52
CA ASN A 82 5.39 -15.90 -6.43
C ASN A 82 4.80 -15.64 -5.04
N LEU A 83 3.75 -14.85 -4.94
CA LEU A 83 3.04 -14.55 -3.70
C LEU A 83 1.86 -15.50 -3.45
N LEU A 84 1.41 -16.26 -4.45
CA LEU A 84 0.39 -17.27 -4.26
C LEU A 84 0.97 -18.41 -3.45
N MET A 85 0.20 -18.87 -2.46
CA MET A 85 0.64 -19.90 -1.53
C MET A 85 -0.05 -21.23 -1.84
N PRO A 86 0.68 -22.35 -1.77
CA PRO A 86 0.04 -23.65 -1.81
C PRO A 86 -0.96 -23.74 -0.66
N THR A 87 -2.16 -24.20 -0.97
CA THR A 87 -3.31 -24.18 -0.08
C THR A 87 -3.88 -25.57 0.06
N THR A 88 -3.95 -26.08 1.28
CA THR A 88 -4.69 -27.32 1.58
C THR A 88 -6.18 -27.01 1.69
N LEU A 89 -6.96 -27.58 0.79
CA LEU A 89 -8.43 -27.59 0.84
C LEU A 89 -8.86 -28.78 1.69
N LYS A 90 -9.75 -28.53 2.67
CA LYS A 90 -10.22 -29.61 3.59
C LYS A 90 -11.39 -30.37 3.01
N GLU A 91 -11.42 -31.67 3.27
CA GLU A 91 -12.58 -32.49 3.07
C GLU A 91 -13.64 -32.18 4.13
N ASN A 92 -14.88 -31.95 3.70
CA ASN A 92 -16.02 -31.73 4.56
C ASN A 92 -17.28 -32.34 3.96
N THR A 93 -18.18 -32.81 4.83
CA THR A 93 -19.56 -33.14 4.44
C THR A 93 -20.50 -32.37 5.36
N TYR A 94 -21.44 -31.64 4.79
CA TYR A 94 -22.36 -30.79 5.53
C TYR A 94 -23.64 -30.53 4.74
N THR A 95 -24.61 -29.90 5.39
CA THR A 95 -25.90 -29.58 4.77
C THR A 95 -25.96 -28.09 4.42
N ILE A 96 -26.43 -27.81 3.22
CA ILE A 96 -26.76 -26.47 2.76
C ILE A 96 -28.25 -26.31 2.53
N ARG A 97 -28.74 -25.08 2.65
CA ARG A 97 -30.08 -24.72 2.22
C ARG A 97 -30.03 -24.29 0.76
N THR A 98 -30.82 -24.91 -0.06
CA THR A 98 -30.92 -24.61 -1.50
C THR A 98 -32.26 -23.96 -1.82
N TYR A 99 -32.32 -23.28 -2.95
CA TYR A 99 -33.54 -22.62 -3.44
C TYR A 99 -33.72 -23.02 -4.91
N LEU A 100 -34.64 -23.93 -5.17
CA LEU A 100 -34.97 -24.41 -6.52
C LEU A 100 -36.40 -23.99 -6.85
N GLU A 101 -36.61 -23.33 -7.98
CA GLU A 101 -37.93 -22.93 -8.51
C GLU A 101 -38.84 -22.23 -7.49
N GLY A 102 -38.25 -21.48 -6.55
CA GLY A 102 -39.00 -20.76 -5.49
C GLY A 102 -39.25 -21.57 -4.22
N GLU A 103 -38.89 -22.84 -4.19
CA GLU A 103 -38.96 -23.68 -3.01
C GLU A 103 -37.62 -23.81 -2.31
N SER A 104 -37.63 -23.77 -0.98
CA SER A 104 -36.44 -24.01 -0.17
C SER A 104 -36.28 -25.48 0.16
N GLY A 105 -35.15 -26.05 -0.16
CA GLY A 105 -34.75 -27.41 0.17
C GLY A 105 -33.52 -27.46 1.07
N THR A 106 -33.14 -28.69 1.44
CA THR A 106 -31.90 -28.95 2.20
C THR A 106 -31.19 -30.10 1.51
N GLU A 107 -29.90 -29.85 1.18
CA GLU A 107 -29.07 -30.81 0.46
C GLU A 107 -27.79 -31.11 1.23
N SER A 108 -27.36 -32.37 1.22
CA SER A 108 -26.07 -32.79 1.73
C SER A 108 -25.02 -32.63 0.63
N VAL A 109 -23.98 -31.88 0.95
CA VAL A 109 -22.88 -31.58 0.02
C VAL A 109 -21.55 -31.99 0.62
N LYS A 110 -20.59 -32.25 -0.27
CA LYS A 110 -19.21 -32.61 0.05
C LYS A 110 -18.26 -31.61 -0.59
N ASP A 111 -17.25 -31.20 0.17
CA ASP A 111 -16.02 -30.59 -0.32
C ASP A 111 -14.94 -31.67 -0.35
N GLU A 112 -14.13 -31.74 -1.38
CA GLU A 112 -13.01 -32.67 -1.48
C GLU A 112 -11.72 -32.04 -1.02
N ALA A 113 -10.82 -32.86 -0.47
CA ALA A 113 -9.47 -32.46 -0.14
C ALA A 113 -8.65 -32.30 -1.42
N ALA A 114 -7.87 -31.24 -1.50
CA ALA A 114 -6.89 -30.99 -2.56
C ALA A 114 -5.75 -30.09 -2.06
N GLU A 115 -4.68 -29.96 -2.83
CA GLU A 115 -3.64 -28.95 -2.64
C GLU A 115 -3.50 -28.11 -3.90
N ASP A 116 -3.91 -26.85 -3.84
CA ASP A 116 -3.99 -25.95 -4.97
C ASP A 116 -3.36 -24.58 -4.68
N TYR A 117 -2.91 -23.91 -5.72
CA TYR A 117 -2.55 -22.49 -5.66
C TYR A 117 -3.75 -21.59 -5.97
N ILE A 118 -4.58 -22.01 -6.93
CA ILE A 118 -5.79 -21.29 -7.33
C ILE A 118 -6.95 -22.28 -7.27
N PHE A 119 -8.02 -21.88 -6.59
CA PHE A 119 -9.24 -22.69 -6.39
C PHE A 119 -10.48 -21.80 -6.50
N ILE A 120 -11.65 -22.36 -6.29
CA ILE A 120 -12.89 -21.61 -6.07
C ILE A 120 -13.42 -21.91 -4.66
N LEU A 121 -14.22 -20.99 -4.11
CA LEU A 121 -14.73 -21.13 -2.74
C LEU A 121 -15.73 -22.27 -2.63
N SER A 122 -15.81 -22.88 -1.44
CA SER A 122 -16.88 -23.81 -1.07
C SER A 122 -18.12 -23.09 -0.59
N ALA A 123 -19.26 -23.77 -0.56
CA ALA A 123 -20.49 -23.25 0.04
C ALA A 123 -20.33 -22.95 1.54
N LYS A 124 -19.47 -23.69 2.25
CA LYS A 124 -19.15 -23.43 3.64
C LYS A 124 -18.35 -22.14 3.82
N GLU A 125 -17.39 -21.87 2.96
CA GLU A 125 -16.62 -20.61 2.98
C GLU A 125 -17.50 -19.42 2.66
N ILE A 126 -18.34 -19.51 1.62
CA ILE A 126 -19.30 -18.45 1.30
C ILE A 126 -20.15 -18.12 2.54
N ARG A 127 -20.69 -19.12 3.20
CA ARG A 127 -21.53 -18.92 4.38
C ARG A 127 -20.79 -18.30 5.57
N ASN A 128 -19.51 -18.62 5.74
CA ASN A 128 -18.72 -18.21 6.89
C ASN A 128 -18.00 -16.87 6.69
N LEU A 129 -17.61 -16.55 5.46
CA LEU A 129 -16.75 -15.42 5.16
C LEU A 129 -17.50 -14.21 4.59
N TYR A 130 -18.66 -14.43 3.98
CA TYR A 130 -19.49 -13.34 3.49
C TYR A 130 -20.55 -12.97 4.54
N ALA A 131 -20.63 -11.67 4.85
CA ALA A 131 -21.49 -11.18 5.93
C ALA A 131 -22.99 -11.37 5.66
N ASP A 132 -23.40 -11.32 4.40
CA ASP A 132 -24.77 -11.48 3.94
C ASP A 132 -24.82 -11.97 2.48
N LYS A 133 -26.04 -12.29 2.01
CA LYS A 133 -26.24 -12.75 0.64
C LYS A 133 -25.92 -11.68 -0.41
N GLN A 134 -26.18 -10.41 -0.11
CA GLN A 134 -25.90 -9.33 -1.07
C GLN A 134 -24.40 -9.13 -1.28
N SER A 135 -23.61 -9.40 -0.22
CA SER A 135 -22.16 -9.32 -0.32
C SER A 135 -21.54 -10.39 -1.23
N THR A 136 -22.27 -11.46 -1.55
CA THR A 136 -21.81 -12.48 -2.53
C THR A 136 -21.99 -12.04 -3.98
N ASN A 137 -22.73 -10.96 -4.26
CA ASN A 137 -22.89 -10.47 -5.61
C ASN A 137 -21.54 -10.05 -6.18
N LYS A 138 -21.23 -10.61 -7.34
CA LYS A 138 -20.06 -10.21 -8.14
C LYS A 138 -20.43 -8.96 -8.96
N ASN A 139 -19.43 -8.21 -9.40
CA ASN A 139 -19.62 -6.95 -10.14
C ASN A 139 -20.31 -7.09 -11.51
N VAL A 140 -20.84 -8.28 -11.83
CA VAL A 140 -21.64 -8.55 -13.04
C VAL A 140 -23.05 -8.88 -12.58
N SER A 141 -23.96 -7.95 -12.79
CA SER A 141 -25.37 -8.09 -12.41
C SER A 141 -26.04 -9.24 -13.16
N GLY A 142 -26.74 -10.10 -12.43
CA GLY A 142 -27.54 -11.18 -13.01
C GLY A 142 -26.78 -12.47 -13.26
N ASP A 143 -25.54 -12.59 -12.82
CA ASP A 143 -24.71 -13.75 -13.07
C ASP A 143 -24.68 -14.75 -11.91
N TYR A 144 -24.36 -16.00 -12.24
CA TYR A 144 -24.20 -17.14 -11.36
C TYR A 144 -22.82 -17.78 -11.56
N TRP A 145 -22.29 -18.42 -10.51
CA TRP A 145 -20.91 -18.91 -10.52
C TRP A 145 -20.71 -20.16 -9.67
N TRP A 146 -19.74 -21.01 -10.08
CA TRP A 146 -19.41 -22.27 -9.46
C TRP A 146 -18.85 -22.12 -8.04
N LEU A 147 -19.21 -23.08 -7.19
CA LEU A 147 -18.53 -23.39 -5.93
C LEU A 147 -17.89 -24.77 -6.03
N ARG A 148 -16.85 -25.05 -5.24
CA ARG A 148 -16.21 -26.38 -5.28
C ARG A 148 -16.97 -27.46 -4.55
N SER A 149 -18.07 -27.14 -3.90
CA SER A 149 -18.95 -28.09 -3.21
C SER A 149 -19.83 -28.83 -4.21
N SER A 150 -20.02 -30.13 -3.99
CA SER A 150 -20.85 -30.97 -4.86
C SER A 150 -21.76 -31.88 -4.07
N ARG A 151 -22.81 -32.42 -4.70
CA ARG A 151 -23.58 -33.51 -4.13
C ARG A 151 -22.75 -34.81 -4.25
N ALA A 152 -22.60 -35.51 -3.15
CA ALA A 152 -21.83 -36.76 -3.10
C ALA A 152 -22.30 -37.78 -4.14
N ASN A 153 -21.37 -38.42 -4.85
CA ASN A 153 -21.61 -39.42 -5.89
C ASN A 153 -22.57 -38.94 -7.00
N SER A 154 -22.47 -37.69 -7.40
CA SER A 154 -23.35 -37.06 -8.38
C SER A 154 -22.54 -36.15 -9.30
N MET A 155 -23.08 -35.88 -10.48
CA MET A 155 -22.57 -34.84 -11.39
C MET A 155 -23.05 -33.45 -11.02
N LYS A 156 -23.83 -33.31 -9.93
CA LYS A 156 -24.38 -32.01 -9.47
C LYS A 156 -23.39 -31.26 -8.64
N VAL A 157 -23.12 -30.04 -9.04
CA VAL A 157 -22.18 -29.10 -8.38
C VAL A 157 -22.97 -27.91 -7.84
N VAL A 158 -22.55 -27.40 -6.70
CA VAL A 158 -23.15 -26.20 -6.11
C VAL A 158 -22.72 -24.96 -6.87
N TRP A 159 -23.67 -24.09 -7.13
CA TRP A 159 -23.42 -22.76 -7.68
C TRP A 159 -24.22 -21.71 -6.93
N LEU A 160 -23.83 -20.46 -7.02
CA LEU A 160 -24.55 -19.32 -6.48
C LEU A 160 -25.33 -18.61 -7.57
N ASP A 161 -26.60 -18.29 -7.30
CA ASP A 161 -27.39 -17.44 -8.17
C ASP A 161 -27.10 -15.94 -7.95
N SER A 162 -27.66 -15.11 -8.79
CA SER A 162 -27.48 -13.66 -8.79
C SER A 162 -27.96 -12.95 -7.52
N VAL A 163 -28.68 -13.63 -6.64
CA VAL A 163 -29.19 -13.11 -5.36
C VAL A 163 -28.55 -13.78 -4.15
N GLY A 164 -27.50 -14.61 -4.39
CA GLY A 164 -26.70 -15.25 -3.34
C GLY A 164 -27.34 -16.51 -2.74
N ASN A 165 -28.25 -17.18 -3.44
CA ASN A 165 -28.77 -18.47 -3.00
C ASN A 165 -27.93 -19.61 -3.55
N PHE A 166 -27.76 -20.65 -2.74
CA PHE A 166 -27.14 -21.90 -3.19
C PHE A 166 -28.13 -22.69 -4.06
N GLN A 167 -27.65 -23.13 -5.20
CA GLN A 167 -28.32 -23.98 -6.16
C GLN A 167 -27.49 -25.25 -6.36
N ILE A 168 -28.10 -26.37 -6.76
CA ILE A 168 -27.42 -27.65 -6.95
C ILE A 168 -28.01 -28.49 -8.09
N ASP A 169 -28.71 -27.87 -9.00
CA ASP A 169 -29.36 -28.49 -10.13
C ASP A 169 -28.48 -28.56 -11.40
N ALA A 170 -27.45 -27.71 -11.48
CA ALA A 170 -26.52 -27.71 -12.59
C ALA A 170 -25.62 -28.95 -12.60
N GLU A 171 -25.47 -29.55 -13.77
CA GLU A 171 -24.51 -30.62 -13.99
C GLU A 171 -23.10 -30.06 -14.20
N CYS A 172 -22.09 -30.84 -13.85
CA CYS A 172 -20.69 -30.42 -13.95
C CYS A 172 -20.26 -30.03 -15.38
N MET A 173 -21.00 -30.49 -16.41
CA MET A 173 -20.77 -30.13 -17.80
C MET A 173 -21.42 -28.83 -18.26
N ASP A 174 -22.12 -28.08 -17.39
CA ASP A 174 -22.71 -26.80 -17.78
C ASP A 174 -21.62 -25.74 -18.00
N GLY A 175 -21.38 -25.42 -19.27
CA GLY A 175 -20.37 -24.44 -19.67
C GLY A 175 -20.76 -22.98 -19.51
N ASN A 176 -21.99 -22.68 -19.07
CA ASN A 176 -22.49 -21.31 -18.94
C ASN A 176 -22.29 -20.71 -17.55
N ILE A 177 -21.83 -21.48 -16.60
CA ILE A 177 -21.64 -21.02 -15.21
C ILE A 177 -20.29 -20.30 -15.05
N GLY A 178 -20.31 -19.22 -14.33
CA GLY A 178 -19.16 -18.35 -14.11
C GLY A 178 -18.09 -18.96 -13.21
N VAL A 179 -16.86 -18.52 -13.39
CA VAL A 179 -15.70 -18.92 -12.58
C VAL A 179 -15.13 -17.71 -11.84
N CYS A 180 -15.06 -17.82 -10.53
CA CYS A 180 -14.51 -16.82 -9.62
C CYS A 180 -13.32 -17.42 -8.88
N PRO A 181 -12.09 -17.22 -9.36
CA PRO A 181 -10.91 -17.76 -8.71
C PRO A 181 -10.65 -17.14 -7.35
N ALA A 182 -10.19 -17.96 -6.42
CA ALA A 182 -9.70 -17.59 -5.11
C ALA A 182 -8.31 -18.17 -4.86
N PHE A 183 -7.53 -17.54 -3.99
CA PHE A 183 -6.20 -18.00 -3.61
C PHE A 183 -5.76 -17.39 -2.29
N ASN A 184 -4.82 -18.03 -1.61
CA ASN A 184 -4.12 -17.44 -0.48
C ASN A 184 -2.87 -16.70 -0.97
N MET A 185 -2.75 -15.44 -0.58
CA MET A 185 -1.62 -14.57 -0.91
C MET A 185 -0.75 -14.31 0.32
N ASN A 186 0.56 -14.49 0.16
CA ASN A 186 1.54 -14.07 1.15
C ASN A 186 1.64 -12.55 1.20
N THR A 187 1.24 -11.95 2.32
CA THR A 187 1.24 -10.48 2.50
C THR A 187 2.63 -9.89 2.72
N SER A 188 3.61 -10.70 3.11
CA SER A 188 4.99 -10.23 3.29
C SER A 188 5.66 -9.76 1.99
N GLY A 189 5.08 -10.11 0.84
CA GLY A 189 5.52 -9.64 -0.48
C GLY A 189 5.04 -8.24 -0.85
N ALA A 190 4.06 -7.68 -0.15
CA ALA A 190 3.64 -6.30 -0.33
C ALA A 190 4.53 -5.34 0.49
N LEU A 191 4.84 -4.19 -0.07
CA LEU A 191 5.52 -3.10 0.65
C LEU A 191 4.49 -2.19 1.32
N PHE A 192 3.51 -1.76 0.56
CA PHE A 192 2.40 -0.91 1.01
C PHE A 192 1.24 -0.99 0.02
N SER A 193 0.13 -0.37 0.38
CA SER A 193 -1.03 -0.22 -0.49
C SER A 193 -1.35 1.25 -0.71
N THR A 194 -1.90 1.57 -1.87
CA THR A 194 -2.40 2.90 -2.19
C THR A 194 -3.85 2.81 -2.64
N ALA A 195 -4.64 3.84 -2.31
CA ALA A 195 -6.03 3.89 -2.76
C ALA A 195 -6.12 3.96 -4.29
N VAL A 196 -7.07 3.25 -4.87
CA VAL A 196 -7.37 3.33 -6.30
C VAL A 196 -7.74 4.77 -6.67
N GLY A 197 -7.22 5.25 -7.81
CA GLY A 197 -7.40 6.63 -8.27
C GLY A 197 -6.46 7.65 -7.63
N PHE A 198 -5.59 7.22 -6.72
CA PHE A 198 -4.56 8.09 -6.20
C PHE A 198 -3.47 8.32 -7.26
N ASP A 199 -3.09 9.59 -7.47
CA ASP A 199 -1.98 9.92 -8.38
C ASP A 199 -0.64 9.57 -7.71
N LYS A 200 -0.14 8.38 -8.01
CA LYS A 200 1.11 7.82 -7.45
C LYS A 200 2.36 8.64 -7.82
N LYS A 201 2.25 9.59 -8.74
CA LYS A 201 3.31 10.54 -9.10
C LYS A 201 3.35 11.75 -8.17
N LYS A 202 2.30 11.96 -7.38
CA LYS A 202 2.24 13.01 -6.36
C LYS A 202 2.74 12.49 -5.03
N ALA A 203 3.41 13.37 -4.28
CA ALA A 203 3.87 13.05 -2.94
C ALA A 203 2.69 12.80 -1.98
N ILE A 204 2.78 11.71 -1.21
CA ILE A 204 1.90 11.39 -0.10
C ILE A 204 2.62 11.82 1.17
N THR A 205 2.02 12.72 1.93
CA THR A 205 2.49 13.10 3.27
C THR A 205 1.69 12.37 4.35
N ALA A 206 2.18 12.34 5.59
CA ALA A 206 1.48 11.70 6.70
C ALA A 206 0.04 12.20 6.87
N SER A 207 -0.23 13.46 6.59
CA SER A 207 -1.58 14.04 6.64
C SER A 207 -2.50 13.57 5.52
N SER A 208 -1.95 13.22 4.36
CA SER A 208 -2.70 12.66 3.22
C SER A 208 -2.71 11.13 3.21
N ALA A 209 -1.73 10.49 3.88
CA ALA A 209 -1.68 9.04 4.05
C ALA A 209 -2.76 8.51 5.00
N GLN A 210 -3.33 9.35 5.85
CA GLN A 210 -4.51 9.04 6.63
C GLN A 210 -5.77 9.19 5.76
N ILE A 211 -5.88 8.36 4.73
CA ILE A 211 -7.16 8.19 4.05
C ILE A 211 -8.09 7.58 5.08
N LYS A 212 -9.14 8.33 5.44
CA LYS A 212 -10.16 7.82 6.34
C LYS A 212 -10.70 6.54 5.73
N GLU A 213 -10.61 5.43 6.45
CA GLU A 213 -11.08 4.09 6.04
C GLU A 213 -12.50 4.11 5.45
N SER A 214 -13.30 5.10 5.78
CA SER A 214 -14.68 5.26 5.32
C SER A 214 -14.86 5.77 3.89
N ALA A 215 -13.80 6.14 3.15
CA ALA A 215 -13.91 6.79 1.85
C ALA A 215 -13.31 6.00 0.68
N VAL A 216 -12.57 4.93 0.94
CA VAL A 216 -11.87 4.14 -0.10
C VAL A 216 -12.10 2.65 0.16
N ASN A 217 -12.73 1.99 -0.80
CA ASN A 217 -12.99 0.55 -0.74
C ASN A 217 -11.97 -0.27 -1.53
N ASP A 218 -11.27 0.36 -2.47
CA ASP A 218 -10.37 -0.31 -3.40
C ASP A 218 -8.93 0.16 -3.25
N TRP A 219 -8.01 -0.80 -3.22
CA TRP A 219 -6.58 -0.56 -2.99
C TRP A 219 -5.74 -1.26 -4.06
N THR A 220 -4.68 -0.62 -4.49
CA THR A 220 -3.62 -1.25 -5.29
C THR A 220 -2.43 -1.58 -4.40
N LEU A 221 -1.74 -2.67 -4.70
CA LEU A 221 -0.56 -3.10 -3.95
C LEU A 221 0.71 -2.70 -4.67
N THR A 222 1.71 -2.25 -3.92
CA THR A 222 3.09 -2.18 -4.38
C THR A 222 3.82 -3.43 -3.89
N LEU A 223 4.27 -4.26 -4.82
CA LEU A 223 4.85 -5.57 -4.57
C LEU A 223 6.38 -5.52 -4.66
N LYS A 224 7.05 -6.28 -3.80
CA LYS A 224 8.50 -6.45 -3.82
C LYS A 224 8.91 -7.23 -5.08
N ASP A 225 9.71 -6.61 -5.92
CA ASP A 225 10.34 -7.27 -7.07
C ASP A 225 11.86 -7.36 -6.86
N THR A 226 12.32 -8.53 -6.45
CA THR A 226 13.74 -8.78 -6.16
C THR A 226 14.65 -8.72 -7.39
N ASN A 227 14.09 -8.56 -8.59
CA ASN A 227 14.88 -8.35 -9.81
C ASN A 227 15.25 -6.88 -10.01
N LYS A 228 14.66 -5.99 -9.23
CA LYS A 228 14.99 -4.58 -9.17
C LYS A 228 15.87 -4.34 -7.95
N THR A 229 16.92 -3.56 -8.15
CA THR A 229 17.78 -3.09 -7.06
C THR A 229 18.01 -1.60 -7.20
N ILE A 230 18.23 -0.92 -6.10
CA ILE A 230 18.62 0.49 -6.05
C ILE A 230 19.61 0.73 -4.92
N GLN A 231 20.51 1.66 -5.11
CA GLN A 231 21.47 2.11 -4.09
C GLN A 231 21.95 3.52 -4.39
N LEU A 232 22.64 4.15 -3.45
CA LEU A 232 23.42 5.35 -3.76
C LEU A 232 24.49 5.03 -4.79
N THR A 233 24.75 5.98 -5.68
CA THR A 233 25.90 5.88 -6.60
C THR A 233 27.19 5.76 -5.80
N SER A 234 28.06 4.82 -6.16
CA SER A 234 29.29 4.53 -5.44
C SER A 234 30.14 5.80 -5.21
N GLY A 235 30.56 6.01 -3.97
CA GLY A 235 31.35 7.17 -3.55
C GLY A 235 30.56 8.50 -3.51
N LYS A 236 29.24 8.44 -3.59
CA LYS A 236 28.35 9.61 -3.47
C LYS A 236 27.48 9.49 -2.22
N GLU A 237 27.02 10.64 -1.75
CA GLU A 237 26.12 10.75 -0.59
C GLU A 237 24.85 11.52 -0.97
N ALA A 238 23.78 11.30 -0.22
CA ALA A 238 22.62 12.18 -0.25
C ALA A 238 22.99 13.49 0.45
N VAL A 239 22.55 14.62 -0.10
CA VAL A 239 22.88 15.96 0.41
C VAL A 239 21.61 16.73 0.71
N LEU A 240 21.51 17.26 1.94
CA LEU A 240 20.41 18.12 2.39
C LEU A 240 20.84 19.60 2.29
N ALA A 241 20.13 20.36 1.49
CA ALA A 241 20.28 21.80 1.37
C ALA A 241 19.50 22.56 2.46
N ALA A 242 19.79 23.85 2.61
CA ALA A 242 19.16 24.71 3.62
C ALA A 242 17.64 24.84 3.47
N ASP A 243 17.16 24.80 2.25
CA ASP A 243 15.72 24.90 1.90
C ASP A 243 14.95 23.60 2.14
N GLY A 244 15.60 22.55 2.65
CA GLY A 244 15.02 21.24 2.86
C GLY A 244 15.04 20.35 1.62
N THR A 245 15.64 20.77 0.52
CA THR A 245 15.83 19.95 -0.67
C THR A 245 16.90 18.89 -0.39
N VAL A 246 16.55 17.63 -0.63
CA VAL A 246 17.48 16.50 -0.57
C VAL A 246 17.82 16.06 -1.99
N THR A 247 19.10 16.09 -2.32
CA THR A 247 19.65 15.63 -3.59
C THR A 247 20.24 14.24 -3.41
N ILE A 248 19.80 13.29 -4.24
CA ILE A 248 20.15 11.88 -4.10
C ILE A 248 20.73 11.36 -5.42
N PRO A 249 22.04 11.09 -5.51
CA PRO A 249 22.63 10.36 -6.60
C PRO A 249 22.38 8.86 -6.43
N TYR A 250 21.75 8.22 -7.40
CA TYR A 250 21.36 6.83 -7.33
C TYR A 250 21.87 6.02 -8.52
N THR A 251 21.93 4.71 -8.30
CA THR A 251 22.10 3.70 -9.36
C THR A 251 21.10 2.58 -9.10
N TYR A 252 20.33 2.21 -10.12
CA TYR A 252 19.47 1.04 -10.04
C TYR A 252 19.77 0.02 -11.14
N SER A 253 19.38 -1.22 -10.93
CA SER A 253 19.33 -2.25 -11.96
C SER A 253 17.97 -2.92 -11.99
N ASP A 254 17.58 -3.35 -13.19
CA ASP A 254 16.43 -4.19 -13.44
C ASP A 254 16.92 -5.38 -14.26
N SER A 255 17.10 -6.52 -13.62
CA SER A 255 17.74 -7.70 -14.22
C SER A 255 16.86 -8.46 -15.21
N ARG A 256 15.65 -8.00 -15.41
CA ARG A 256 14.74 -8.54 -16.42
C ARG A 256 14.55 -7.54 -17.54
N ASN A 257 14.62 -8.08 -18.75
CA ASN A 257 14.04 -7.47 -19.93
C ASN A 257 12.50 -7.48 -19.72
N SER A 258 12.02 -6.53 -18.94
CA SER A 258 10.91 -6.76 -18.05
C SER A 258 9.60 -6.33 -18.68
N GLN A 259 8.61 -7.14 -18.42
CA GLN A 259 7.20 -6.75 -18.58
C GLN A 259 6.86 -5.51 -17.73
N ASN A 260 7.66 -5.20 -16.70
CA ASN A 260 7.47 -4.12 -15.74
C ASN A 260 8.77 -3.33 -15.54
N PRO A 261 9.27 -2.57 -16.54
CA PRO A 261 10.53 -1.83 -16.43
C PRO A 261 10.42 -0.72 -15.39
N VAL A 262 11.55 -0.41 -14.73
CA VAL A 262 11.62 0.75 -13.83
C VAL A 262 11.29 2.02 -14.61
N ASN A 263 10.28 2.74 -14.16
CA ASN A 263 9.84 4.00 -14.73
C ASN A 263 9.85 5.16 -13.72
N GLN A 264 10.13 4.85 -12.44
CA GLN A 264 10.16 5.84 -11.38
C GLN A 264 11.20 5.45 -10.32
N VAL A 265 11.85 6.45 -9.73
CA VAL A 265 12.59 6.32 -8.48
C VAL A 265 11.88 7.15 -7.43
N SER A 266 11.61 6.54 -6.27
CA SER A 266 10.79 7.15 -5.23
C SER A 266 11.51 7.13 -3.88
N VAL A 267 11.06 8.03 -3.00
CA VAL A 267 11.43 8.06 -1.58
C VAL A 267 10.25 7.56 -0.75
N LEU A 268 10.53 6.65 0.16
CA LEU A 268 9.62 6.20 1.20
C LEU A 268 10.21 6.61 2.56
N ILE A 269 9.43 7.30 3.40
CA ILE A 269 9.81 7.63 4.78
C ILE A 269 8.83 6.96 5.72
N THR A 270 9.35 6.26 6.71
CA THR A 270 8.56 5.56 7.73
C THR A 270 9.03 5.94 9.14
N ASP A 271 8.16 5.82 10.13
CA ASP A 271 8.49 6.06 11.56
C ASP A 271 9.33 4.95 12.18
N LYS A 272 9.37 3.78 11.54
CA LYS A 272 10.14 2.60 11.97
C LYS A 272 10.75 1.93 10.74
N ALA A 273 11.51 0.86 10.95
CA ALA A 273 11.97 0.04 9.82
C ALA A 273 10.77 -0.45 8.99
N TYR A 274 10.88 -0.40 7.65
CA TYR A 274 9.79 -0.83 6.75
C TYR A 274 9.39 -2.31 6.94
N THR A 275 10.22 -3.10 7.60
CA THR A 275 9.95 -4.51 7.97
C THR A 275 9.14 -4.66 9.26
N ASP A 276 8.98 -3.58 10.03
CA ASP A 276 8.12 -3.56 11.20
C ASP A 276 6.65 -3.52 10.74
N LYS A 277 5.84 -4.48 11.18
CA LYS A 277 4.42 -4.57 10.82
C LYS A 277 3.58 -3.35 11.24
N ASP A 278 4.07 -2.60 12.22
CA ASP A 278 3.42 -1.40 12.74
C ASP A 278 4.05 -0.10 12.19
N ALA A 279 4.94 -0.21 11.18
CA ALA A 279 5.55 0.94 10.56
C ALA A 279 4.49 1.78 9.82
N LYS A 280 4.55 3.09 10.02
CA LYS A 280 3.65 4.04 9.36
C LYS A 280 4.41 4.79 8.27
N VAL A 281 3.77 4.94 7.12
CA VAL A 281 4.27 5.79 6.05
C VAL A 281 4.09 7.25 6.46
N LEU A 282 5.19 7.98 6.57
CA LEU A 282 5.22 9.41 6.85
C LEU A 282 5.30 10.24 5.56
N TYR A 283 5.93 9.69 4.54
CA TYR A 283 6.03 10.30 3.22
C TYR A 283 6.29 9.21 2.18
N TYR A 284 5.69 9.35 1.01
CA TYR A 284 6.02 8.60 -0.19
C TYR A 284 5.89 9.54 -1.39
N GLY A 285 6.86 9.51 -2.30
CA GLY A 285 6.79 10.32 -3.51
C GLY A 285 7.94 10.07 -4.47
N ALA A 286 7.67 10.33 -5.74
CA ALA A 286 8.68 10.27 -6.78
C ALA A 286 9.76 11.31 -6.58
N LEU A 287 11.01 10.97 -6.88
CA LEU A 287 12.08 11.94 -7.03
C LEU A 287 11.81 12.82 -8.26
N SER A 288 12.05 14.11 -8.14
CA SER A 288 12.10 15.02 -9.29
C SER A 288 13.37 14.77 -10.11
N GLY A 289 13.29 14.90 -11.43
CA GLY A 289 14.39 14.67 -12.36
C GLY A 289 14.10 13.51 -13.32
N ASN A 290 15.07 13.16 -14.16
CA ASN A 290 14.93 12.05 -15.09
C ASN A 290 15.22 10.72 -14.37
N THR A 291 14.19 10.08 -13.88
CA THR A 291 14.27 8.85 -13.07
C THR A 291 14.17 7.56 -13.91
N THR A 292 14.12 7.66 -15.21
CA THR A 292 14.10 6.50 -16.13
C THR A 292 15.49 6.01 -16.51
N GLN A 293 16.54 6.71 -16.10
CA GLN A 293 17.92 6.30 -16.32
C GLN A 293 18.44 5.51 -15.12
N SER A 294 19.11 4.40 -15.40
CA SER A 294 19.66 3.50 -14.37
C SER A 294 20.73 4.14 -13.48
N ILE A 295 21.34 5.24 -13.92
CA ILE A 295 22.24 6.09 -13.13
C ILE A 295 21.71 7.51 -13.25
N GLY A 296 21.46 8.15 -12.11
CA GLY A 296 20.89 9.48 -12.12
C GLY A 296 21.05 10.21 -10.80
N THR A 297 20.48 11.38 -10.76
CA THR A 297 20.34 12.20 -9.56
C THR A 297 18.92 12.72 -9.52
N GLY A 298 18.25 12.52 -8.42
CA GLY A 298 16.91 13.04 -8.19
C GLY A 298 16.85 13.88 -6.92
N THR A 299 15.79 14.64 -6.79
CA THR A 299 15.56 15.50 -5.61
C THR A 299 14.17 15.30 -5.06
N PHE A 300 14.02 15.53 -3.75
CA PHE A 300 12.72 15.73 -3.11
C PHE A 300 12.87 16.77 -1.98
N THR A 301 11.79 17.36 -1.57
CA THR A 301 11.78 18.26 -0.42
C THR A 301 11.36 17.49 0.82
N LEU A 302 12.20 17.52 1.85
CA LEU A 302 11.90 16.90 3.15
C LEU A 302 10.66 17.57 3.75
N PRO A 303 9.60 16.82 4.09
CA PRO A 303 8.39 17.43 4.64
C PRO A 303 8.68 18.20 5.93
N GLN A 304 8.24 19.45 6.01
CA GLN A 304 8.41 20.28 7.21
C GLN A 304 7.66 19.73 8.43
N THR A 305 6.71 18.83 8.22
CA THR A 305 5.97 18.14 9.28
C THR A 305 6.77 17.00 9.93
N LEU A 306 7.87 16.57 9.32
CA LEU A 306 8.75 15.57 9.91
C LEU A 306 9.52 16.19 11.06
N THR A 307 9.31 15.62 12.24
CA THR A 307 10.04 16.01 13.45
C THR A 307 11.01 14.90 13.85
N GLY A 308 12.17 15.26 14.37
CA GLY A 308 13.16 14.30 14.80
C GLY A 308 14.37 14.17 13.86
N THR A 309 15.15 13.13 14.08
CA THR A 309 16.45 12.91 13.46
C THR A 309 16.37 11.79 12.43
N TRP A 310 16.87 12.06 11.22
CA TRP A 310 17.02 11.08 10.15
C TRP A 310 17.83 9.86 10.63
N GLY A 311 17.32 8.67 10.36
CA GLY A 311 17.93 7.41 10.75
C GLY A 311 17.67 7.01 12.21
N THR A 312 17.09 7.87 13.02
CA THR A 312 16.75 7.60 14.43
C THR A 312 15.25 7.65 14.66
N ASP A 313 14.63 8.80 14.42
CA ASP A 313 13.20 9.01 14.66
C ASP A 313 12.35 8.64 13.43
N TYR A 314 12.96 8.64 12.26
CA TYR A 314 12.36 8.16 11.01
C TYR A 314 13.42 7.56 10.08
N GLN A 315 12.99 6.64 9.24
CA GLN A 315 13.84 5.96 8.26
C GLN A 315 13.50 6.44 6.85
N VAL A 316 14.51 6.63 6.03
CA VAL A 316 14.36 7.09 4.64
C VAL A 316 14.89 6.01 3.70
N TYR A 317 14.07 5.65 2.71
CA TYR A 317 14.40 4.59 1.75
C TYR A 317 14.25 5.09 0.32
N LEU A 318 15.09 4.54 -0.56
CA LEU A 318 14.92 4.64 -2.01
C LEU A 318 14.24 3.39 -2.55
N LEU A 319 13.42 3.59 -3.55
CA LEU A 319 12.73 2.55 -4.32
C LEU A 319 12.97 2.77 -5.81
N ALA A 320 13.32 1.70 -6.53
CA ALA A 320 13.24 1.68 -8.00
C ALA A 320 11.94 0.97 -8.38
N GLU A 321 11.03 1.67 -9.05
CA GLU A 321 9.66 1.22 -9.21
C GLU A 321 9.22 1.16 -10.68
N CYS A 322 8.36 0.18 -10.96
CA CYS A 322 7.42 0.23 -12.05
C CYS A 322 6.06 0.64 -11.48
N VAL A 323 5.72 1.91 -11.63
CA VAL A 323 4.41 2.43 -11.27
C VAL A 323 3.51 2.33 -12.48
N THR A 324 2.38 1.64 -12.33
CA THR A 324 1.42 1.40 -13.38
C THR A 324 0.28 2.40 -13.31
N ASP A 325 -0.28 2.75 -14.46
CA ASP A 325 -1.50 3.54 -14.49
C ASP A 325 -2.71 2.64 -14.23
N GLY A 326 -3.75 3.20 -13.58
CA GLY A 326 -4.99 2.48 -13.30
C GLY A 326 -4.92 1.59 -12.05
N ASN A 327 -5.58 0.43 -12.11
CA ASN A 327 -5.84 -0.45 -10.96
C ASN A 327 -4.91 -1.67 -10.92
N TYR A 328 -3.77 -1.61 -11.59
CA TYR A 328 -2.76 -2.68 -11.57
C TYR A 328 -1.88 -2.59 -10.32
N SER A 329 -1.28 -3.72 -9.95
CA SER A 329 -0.19 -3.74 -8.96
C SER A 329 1.02 -2.99 -9.46
N ASP A 330 1.70 -2.30 -8.56
CA ASP A 330 3.02 -1.72 -8.80
C ASP A 330 4.11 -2.68 -8.35
N TYR A 331 5.33 -2.47 -8.83
CA TYR A 331 6.47 -3.32 -8.52
C TYR A 331 7.67 -2.48 -8.10
N ALA A 332 8.23 -2.75 -6.95
CA ALA A 332 9.35 -1.99 -6.41
C ALA A 332 10.51 -2.89 -6.00
N SER A 333 11.72 -2.35 -6.09
CA SER A 333 12.89 -2.95 -5.47
C SER A 333 12.68 -3.14 -3.96
N LEU A 334 13.52 -3.93 -3.32
CA LEU A 334 13.65 -3.84 -1.87
C LEU A 334 14.05 -2.40 -1.49
N PRO A 335 13.46 -1.83 -0.42
CA PRO A 335 13.81 -0.49 0.04
C PRO A 335 15.28 -0.40 0.43
N TYR A 336 16.02 0.49 -0.21
CA TYR A 336 17.40 0.80 0.14
C TYR A 336 17.42 1.90 1.19
N CYS A 337 17.91 1.58 2.40
CA CYS A 337 17.94 2.53 3.51
C CYS A 337 19.06 3.57 3.31
N LEU A 338 18.67 4.84 3.30
CA LEU A 338 19.59 5.97 3.40
C LEU A 338 19.90 6.23 4.87
N THR A 339 20.99 5.67 5.36
CA THR A 339 21.35 5.72 6.79
C THR A 339 21.77 7.11 7.27
N SER A 340 22.22 7.97 6.36
CA SER A 340 22.66 9.33 6.65
C SER A 340 22.46 10.25 5.45
N VAL A 341 22.44 11.54 5.75
CA VAL A 341 22.44 12.62 4.77
C VAL A 341 23.53 13.61 5.17
N SER A 342 24.37 14.01 4.21
CA SER A 342 25.32 15.09 4.41
C SER A 342 24.61 16.44 4.28
N LYS A 343 24.97 17.39 5.12
CA LYS A 343 24.52 18.78 4.95
C LYS A 343 25.40 19.47 3.90
N GLU A 344 24.78 20.27 3.04
CA GLU A 344 25.53 21.06 2.07
C GLU A 344 26.59 21.93 2.76
N THR A 345 27.81 21.90 2.28
CA THR A 345 28.91 22.70 2.86
C THR A 345 28.61 24.18 2.68
N GLY A 346 28.38 24.87 3.78
CA GLY A 346 27.97 26.29 3.78
C GLY A 346 26.54 26.52 4.30
N VAL A 347 25.75 25.48 4.49
CA VAL A 347 24.43 25.60 5.12
C VAL A 347 24.63 25.77 6.63
N ARG A 348 24.28 26.94 7.10
CA ARG A 348 24.18 27.20 8.56
C ARG A 348 22.84 26.63 9.04
N GLU A 349 22.86 26.03 10.22
CA GLU A 349 21.59 25.70 10.87
C GLU A 349 20.83 26.99 11.16
N THR A 350 19.52 26.98 10.92
CA THR A 350 18.66 28.12 11.22
C THR A 350 18.27 28.08 12.71
N VAL A 351 18.37 29.18 13.39
CA VAL A 351 17.91 29.32 14.76
C VAL A 351 16.40 29.13 14.82
N LYS A 352 15.91 28.43 15.84
CA LYS A 352 14.47 28.22 16.02
C LYS A 352 13.75 29.55 16.19
N GLN A 353 12.60 29.71 15.55
CA GLN A 353 11.76 30.89 15.66
C GLN A 353 11.46 31.20 17.14
N PRO A 354 11.53 32.47 17.58
CA PRO A 354 11.19 32.84 18.93
C PRO A 354 9.72 32.56 19.24
N VAL A 355 9.44 32.31 20.51
CA VAL A 355 8.07 32.17 21.01
C VAL A 355 7.84 33.30 22.04
N ALA A 356 6.70 33.96 21.92
CA ALA A 356 6.32 35.02 22.83
C ALA A 356 5.13 34.61 23.73
N LYS A 357 5.19 34.99 24.99
CA LYS A 357 4.13 34.78 25.98
C LYS A 357 3.89 36.09 26.73
N VAL A 358 2.64 36.46 26.98
CA VAL A 358 2.27 37.54 27.87
C VAL A 358 2.58 37.11 29.33
N SER A 359 3.17 37.99 30.12
CA SER A 359 3.42 37.76 31.54
C SER A 359 2.11 37.49 32.31
N ASP A 360 2.19 36.77 33.41
CA ASP A 360 0.98 36.36 34.17
C ASP A 360 0.21 37.57 34.74
N ASP A 361 0.90 38.68 35.02
CA ASP A 361 0.33 39.96 35.46
C ASP A 361 -0.18 40.82 34.29
N LYS A 362 -0.02 40.35 33.04
CA LYS A 362 -0.45 41.02 31.81
C LYS A 362 0.19 42.39 31.55
N THR A 363 1.35 42.67 32.14
CA THR A 363 2.03 43.97 32.02
C THR A 363 3.19 43.96 31.02
N SER A 364 3.65 42.78 30.61
CA SER A 364 4.84 42.65 29.75
C SER A 364 4.78 41.43 28.83
N LEU A 365 5.66 41.43 27.83
CA LEU A 365 5.86 40.34 26.88
C LEU A 365 7.19 39.64 27.20
N ILE A 366 7.14 38.32 27.32
CA ILE A 366 8.29 37.44 27.53
C ILE A 366 8.57 36.75 26.22
N ILE A 367 9.79 36.85 25.67
CA ILE A 367 10.20 36.20 24.45
C ILE A 367 11.29 35.17 24.79
N SER A 368 11.18 33.98 24.19
CA SER A 368 12.17 32.91 24.38
C SER A 368 12.53 32.25 23.04
N SER A 369 13.71 31.67 22.96
CA SER A 369 14.14 30.84 21.82
C SER A 369 14.33 29.39 22.25
N GLY A 370 13.91 28.44 21.41
CA GLY A 370 14.17 27.01 21.60
C GLY A 370 15.59 26.60 21.17
N THR A 371 16.42 27.52 20.67
CA THR A 371 17.84 27.27 20.37
C THR A 371 18.68 27.75 21.56
N GLU A 372 19.36 26.84 22.21
CA GLU A 372 20.22 27.14 23.35
C GLU A 372 21.34 28.10 22.95
N GLY A 373 21.53 29.16 23.75
CA GLY A 373 22.54 30.20 23.51
C GLY A 373 22.25 31.15 22.35
N ALA A 374 21.00 31.16 21.83
CA ALA A 374 20.59 32.18 20.85
C ALA A 374 20.19 33.48 21.53
N ASP A 375 20.67 34.60 20.98
CA ASP A 375 20.24 35.95 21.33
C ASP A 375 18.95 36.30 20.61
N ILE A 376 18.07 37.06 21.26
CA ILE A 376 16.83 37.54 20.64
C ILE A 376 16.96 39.04 20.41
N TYR A 377 16.56 39.52 19.22
CA TYR A 377 16.50 40.93 18.86
C TYR A 377 15.06 41.27 18.46
N TYR A 378 14.63 42.49 18.89
CA TYR A 378 13.27 42.95 18.62
C TYR A 378 13.21 44.43 18.23
N THR A 379 12.12 44.82 17.56
CA THR A 379 11.74 46.20 17.29
C THR A 379 10.31 46.45 17.78
N LEU A 380 9.95 47.71 18.01
CA LEU A 380 8.62 48.13 18.47
C LEU A 380 7.81 48.85 17.41
N ASP A 381 8.38 49.05 16.23
CA ASP A 381 7.80 49.78 15.09
C ASP A 381 7.36 48.87 13.93
N GLY A 382 7.45 47.57 14.12
CA GLY A 382 7.10 46.56 13.10
C GLY A 382 8.18 46.34 12.02
N SER A 383 9.32 47.02 12.09
CA SER A 383 10.46 46.74 11.24
C SER A 383 11.07 45.39 11.56
N ILE A 384 11.66 44.73 10.55
CA ILE A 384 12.31 43.41 10.74
C ILE A 384 13.62 43.65 11.49
N PRO A 385 13.80 43.11 12.74
CA PRO A 385 15.01 43.27 13.49
C PRO A 385 16.16 42.43 12.93
N ASP A 386 17.36 42.91 13.09
CA ASP A 386 18.60 42.15 12.99
C ASP A 386 19.55 42.50 14.13
N GLN A 387 20.75 41.95 14.15
CA GLN A 387 21.77 42.23 15.20
C GLN A 387 22.26 43.68 15.18
N LYS A 388 21.97 44.48 14.13
CA LYS A 388 22.42 45.87 13.99
C LYS A 388 21.33 46.89 14.33
N ASN A 389 20.09 46.61 13.91
CA ASN A 389 18.96 47.53 14.05
C ASN A 389 17.97 47.12 15.14
N GLY A 390 18.03 45.87 15.63
CA GLY A 390 17.16 45.36 16.67
C GLY A 390 17.70 45.65 18.08
N THR A 391 16.80 45.86 19.05
CA THR A 391 17.16 45.90 20.46
C THR A 391 17.36 44.47 20.97
N LYS A 392 18.51 44.20 21.58
CA LYS A 392 18.80 42.90 22.20
C LYS A 392 17.84 42.66 23.38
N TYR A 393 17.15 41.53 23.36
CA TYR A 393 16.24 41.15 24.44
C TYR A 393 17.02 40.68 25.68
N THR A 394 16.83 41.35 26.78
CA THR A 394 17.49 41.01 28.06
C THR A 394 16.50 40.68 29.17
N GLY A 395 15.20 40.79 28.90
CA GLY A 395 14.14 40.53 29.88
C GLY A 395 12.77 41.02 29.38
N PRO A 396 11.70 40.84 30.16
CA PRO A 396 10.35 41.15 29.75
C PRO A 396 10.21 42.59 29.21
N ILE A 397 9.54 42.75 28.07
CA ILE A 397 9.25 44.02 27.42
C ILE A 397 7.91 44.54 27.97
N SER A 398 7.92 45.69 28.67
CA SER A 398 6.69 46.37 29.10
C SER A 398 5.88 46.80 27.88
N PHE A 399 4.57 46.62 27.93
CA PHE A 399 3.71 47.03 26.84
C PHE A 399 3.80 48.56 26.62
N PRO A 400 4.14 48.99 25.37
CA PRO A 400 4.18 50.41 25.08
C PRO A 400 2.80 51.07 25.15
N THR A 401 2.75 52.34 25.49
CA THR A 401 1.49 53.12 25.45
C THR A 401 1.13 53.40 23.98
N GLY A 402 -0.04 52.92 23.55
CA GLY A 402 -0.50 53.06 22.18
C GLY A 402 -0.44 51.75 21.39
N THR A 403 -0.74 51.81 20.08
CA THR A 403 -0.65 50.67 19.19
C THR A 403 0.80 50.51 18.73
N SER A 404 1.42 49.38 19.01
CA SER A 404 2.78 49.05 18.58
C SER A 404 2.79 47.66 17.97
N THR A 405 3.56 47.47 16.91
CA THR A 405 3.84 46.16 16.34
C THR A 405 5.23 45.71 16.80
N ILE A 406 5.28 44.64 17.57
CA ILE A 406 6.54 44.06 18.02
C ILE A 406 6.95 42.97 17.03
N THR A 407 8.13 43.09 16.44
CA THR A 407 8.73 42.03 15.65
C THR A 407 9.98 41.52 16.33
N ALA A 408 10.24 40.21 16.25
CA ALA A 408 11.42 39.62 16.85
C ALA A 408 12.00 38.47 16.02
N ILE A 409 13.33 38.34 16.12
CA ILE A 409 14.08 37.18 15.60
C ILE A 409 14.99 36.63 16.71
N ALA A 410 15.40 35.40 16.53
CA ALA A 410 16.51 34.81 17.30
C ALA A 410 17.72 34.62 16.35
N ALA A 411 18.92 34.91 16.87
CA ALA A 411 20.18 34.81 16.15
C ALA A 411 21.25 34.14 17.03
N LYS A 412 22.13 33.35 16.38
CA LYS A 412 23.27 32.72 17.06
C LYS A 412 24.46 32.69 16.10
N ASP A 413 25.64 32.96 16.59
CA ASP A 413 26.86 32.92 15.78
C ASP A 413 27.04 31.51 15.17
N GLY A 414 27.33 31.49 13.85
CA GLY A 414 27.48 30.27 13.12
C GLY A 414 26.17 29.63 12.59
N MET A 415 25.02 30.23 12.88
CA MET A 415 23.71 29.82 12.41
C MET A 415 23.04 30.93 11.58
N ASP A 416 22.10 30.58 10.73
CA ASP A 416 21.24 31.56 10.09
C ASP A 416 20.17 32.06 11.08
N ASN A 417 19.79 33.33 10.95
CA ASN A 417 18.75 33.90 11.80
C ASN A 417 17.43 33.17 11.67
N SER A 418 16.66 33.14 12.74
CA SER A 418 15.31 32.53 12.72
C SER A 418 14.37 33.29 11.79
N MET A 419 13.24 32.67 11.49
CA MET A 419 12.08 33.38 10.94
C MET A 419 11.61 34.44 11.96
N VAL A 420 11.06 35.54 11.43
CA VAL A 420 10.49 36.66 12.19
C VAL A 420 9.17 36.23 12.83
N ILE A 421 8.95 36.63 14.09
CA ILE A 421 7.62 36.68 14.67
C ILE A 421 7.12 38.12 14.68
N GLN A 422 5.82 38.30 14.47
CA GLN A 422 5.13 39.59 14.58
C GLN A 422 3.97 39.44 15.56
N LEU A 423 3.87 40.43 16.48
CA LEU A 423 2.95 40.45 17.62
C LEU A 423 2.19 41.77 17.68
#